data_56fa18d3c1ca0a44401a0492ed01a1a3
#
_entry.id   56fa18d3c1ca0a44401a0492ed01a1a3
#
_cell.length_a   1.000
_cell.length_b   1.000
_cell.length_c   1.000
_cell.angle_alpha   90.00
_cell.angle_beta   90.00
_cell.angle_gamma   90.00
#
_symmetry.space_group_name_H-M   'P 1'
#
loop_
_entity.id
_entity.type
_entity.pdbx_description
1 polymer ?
#
loop_
_entity_poly.entity_id
_entity_poly.type
_entity_poly.pdbx_seq_one_letter_code
_entity_poly.pdbx_strand_id
1 'polypeptide(L)'
;MSNRRDFLRNVSFLTAGGLLAGNVSSLHASTSTSSKAAAAKNIGLQTYSLGKELFEDVPGGMKKLKQMGYTNLELAGYNKGKIGTVDMMEFKKMAEDAGLKITSSHVNPPVREFSQANFNEIKEFWKVAAADHAKLGVKYLIQPMMPKCESHEDAAFICEVFNESGKIVKEAGIPFGYHNHNMEFKRVVKPEDAAQAGNPWIPKGDQIYDLFLKDTDPSLVFFEMDVYWTVMGQNDPVEYLKKHPDRIKVLHIKDRAVLGQSGMMNFEMIFKQAYANGIQDYFVELEGLRTGMSQFDGVKGCAEYLLNAPFVK
;
A
#
# COMPACT_ATOMS: atom_id res chain seq x y z
N MET A 1 -41.05 -3.01 -30.25
CA MET A 1 -40.87 -3.67 -28.94
C MET A 1 -40.66 -5.15 -29.19
N SER A 2 -39.42 -5.60 -29.25
CA SER A 2 -39.07 -7.01 -29.49
C SER A 2 -39.26 -7.79 -28.19
N ASN A 3 -40.03 -8.88 -28.29
CA ASN A 3 -40.54 -9.64 -27.14
C ASN A 3 -39.48 -10.68 -26.70
N ARG A 4 -39.24 -10.83 -25.43
CA ARG A 4 -38.24 -11.76 -24.81
C ARG A 4 -38.44 -13.24 -25.26
N ARG A 5 -39.56 -13.59 -25.85
CA ARG A 5 -39.82 -14.94 -26.36
C ARG A 5 -39.12 -15.25 -27.70
N ASP A 6 -38.77 -14.25 -28.49
CA ASP A 6 -38.13 -14.46 -29.80
C ASP A 6 -36.62 -14.66 -29.69
N PHE A 7 -36.01 -14.20 -28.59
CA PHE A 7 -34.59 -14.42 -28.31
C PHE A 7 -34.26 -15.88 -27.98
N LEU A 8 -35.15 -16.56 -27.28
CA LEU A 8 -34.96 -17.97 -26.87
C LEU A 8 -35.23 -19.01 -27.97
N ARG A 9 -35.85 -18.61 -29.06
CA ARG A 9 -36.15 -19.50 -30.20
C ARG A 9 -35.00 -19.69 -31.18
N ASN A 10 -34.02 -18.79 -31.19
CA ASN A 10 -32.90 -18.80 -32.14
C ASN A 10 -31.61 -19.50 -31.64
N VAL A 11 -31.62 -20.11 -30.46
CA VAL A 11 -30.43 -20.79 -29.89
C VAL A 11 -30.48 -22.33 -30.03
N SER A 12 -31.57 -22.88 -30.63
CA SER A 12 -31.80 -24.34 -30.66
C SER A 12 -31.77 -24.97 -32.06
N PHE A 13 -30.84 -24.61 -32.92
CA PHE A 13 -30.62 -25.39 -34.15
C PHE A 13 -29.14 -25.30 -34.57
N LEU A 14 -28.34 -26.23 -34.07
CA LEU A 14 -27.07 -26.66 -34.71
C LEU A 14 -26.48 -27.87 -33.98
N THR A 15 -27.15 -29.00 -34.05
CA THR A 15 -26.51 -30.32 -33.84
C THR A 15 -27.34 -31.37 -34.60
N ALA A 16 -26.90 -31.73 -35.77
CA ALA A 16 -27.08 -33.07 -36.36
C ALA A 16 -26.44 -33.13 -37.74
N GLY A 17 -25.58 -34.07 -37.95
CA GLY A 17 -25.34 -34.62 -39.30
C GLY A 17 -23.87 -34.67 -39.75
N GLY A 18 -23.25 -35.85 -39.75
CA GLY A 18 -22.13 -36.12 -40.63
C GLY A 18 -21.08 -37.09 -40.10
N LEU A 19 -21.41 -38.37 -39.96
CA LEU A 19 -20.44 -39.46 -39.91
C LEU A 19 -19.92 -39.69 -41.33
N LEU A 20 -18.60 -39.48 -41.57
CA LEU A 20 -17.87 -40.11 -42.66
C LEU A 20 -16.49 -40.54 -42.12
N ALA A 21 -16.26 -41.84 -42.16
CA ALA A 21 -15.02 -42.49 -41.84
C ALA A 21 -13.97 -42.21 -42.89
N GLY A 22 -12.81 -41.74 -42.47
CA GLY A 22 -11.63 -41.60 -43.31
C GLY A 22 -10.39 -41.78 -42.41
N ASN A 23 -9.70 -42.92 -42.57
CA ASN A 23 -8.39 -43.21 -41.96
C ASN A 23 -7.40 -42.13 -42.39
N VAL A 24 -6.86 -41.38 -41.44
CA VAL A 24 -5.67 -40.58 -41.62
C VAL A 24 -4.73 -40.83 -40.46
N SER A 25 -3.56 -41.32 -40.80
CA SER A 25 -2.45 -41.62 -39.88
C SER A 25 -2.12 -40.49 -38.93
N SER A 26 -2.01 -40.84 -37.66
CA SER A 26 -1.62 -39.96 -36.56
C SER A 26 -0.19 -39.47 -36.68
N LEU A 27 0.01 -38.25 -37.17
CA LEU A 27 1.22 -37.47 -36.87
C LEU A 27 0.97 -36.79 -35.52
N HIS A 28 1.53 -37.38 -34.45
CA HIS A 28 1.62 -36.73 -33.16
C HIS A 28 2.66 -35.60 -33.27
N ALA A 29 2.24 -34.41 -33.65
CA ALA A 29 2.97 -33.22 -33.40
C ALA A 29 2.77 -32.88 -31.88
N SER A 30 3.73 -33.30 -31.08
CA SER A 30 3.84 -32.83 -29.70
C SER A 30 4.12 -31.32 -29.74
N THR A 31 3.05 -30.50 -29.74
CA THR A 31 3.19 -29.10 -29.40
C THR A 31 3.48 -29.04 -27.93
N SER A 32 4.78 -29.07 -27.58
CA SER A 32 5.19 -28.59 -26.26
C SER A 32 4.83 -27.10 -26.16
N THR A 33 3.66 -26.81 -25.66
CA THR A 33 3.35 -25.48 -25.16
C THR A 33 4.27 -25.29 -23.95
N SER A 34 5.45 -24.73 -24.21
CA SER A 34 6.25 -24.12 -23.16
C SER A 34 5.36 -23.07 -22.50
N SER A 35 4.68 -23.43 -21.42
CA SER A 35 4.07 -22.45 -20.54
C SER A 35 5.23 -21.60 -20.03
N LYS A 36 5.41 -20.41 -20.59
CA LYS A 36 6.23 -19.39 -19.96
C LYS A 36 5.72 -19.30 -18.54
N ALA A 37 6.53 -19.77 -17.57
CA ALA A 37 6.19 -19.59 -16.16
C ALA A 37 5.86 -18.12 -15.97
N ALA A 38 4.64 -17.81 -15.55
CA ALA A 38 4.26 -16.44 -15.28
C ALA A 38 5.28 -15.87 -14.29
N ALA A 39 5.83 -14.71 -14.60
CA ALA A 39 6.78 -14.05 -13.72
C ALA A 39 6.14 -13.96 -12.31
N ALA A 40 6.91 -14.35 -11.29
CA ALA A 40 6.42 -14.30 -9.92
C ALA A 40 6.04 -12.84 -9.59
N LYS A 41 4.81 -12.62 -9.12
CA LYS A 41 4.33 -11.30 -8.75
C LYS A 41 5.08 -10.79 -7.52
N ASN A 42 5.39 -9.50 -7.51
CA ASN A 42 6.13 -8.86 -6.44
C ASN A 42 5.16 -8.32 -5.37
N ILE A 43 4.66 -9.20 -4.49
CA ILE A 43 3.65 -8.82 -3.48
C ILE A 43 4.35 -8.53 -2.15
N GLY A 44 4.17 -7.31 -1.65
CA GLY A 44 4.62 -6.89 -0.33
C GLY A 44 3.54 -7.03 0.74
N LEU A 45 3.95 -7.16 2.00
CA LEU A 45 3.07 -7.15 3.17
C LEU A 45 3.59 -6.15 4.21
N GLN A 46 2.70 -5.28 4.71
CA GLN A 46 2.94 -4.51 5.91
C GLN A 46 2.74 -5.42 7.14
N THR A 47 3.79 -5.58 7.96
CA THR A 47 3.79 -6.53 9.09
C THR A 47 2.83 -6.18 10.22
N TYR A 48 2.35 -4.92 10.27
CA TYR A 48 1.27 -4.51 11.18
C TYR A 48 0.02 -5.39 11.03
N SER A 49 -0.25 -5.87 9.81
CA SER A 49 -1.37 -6.75 9.47
C SER A 49 -1.42 -8.05 10.27
N LEU A 50 -0.28 -8.50 10.79
CA LEU A 50 -0.18 -9.74 11.55
C LEU A 50 -0.25 -9.52 13.07
N GLY A 51 -0.05 -8.28 13.53
CA GLY A 51 -0.13 -7.92 14.94
C GLY A 51 0.68 -8.85 15.84
N LYS A 52 0.03 -9.36 16.89
CA LYS A 52 0.68 -10.25 17.86
C LYS A 52 0.95 -11.65 17.32
N GLU A 53 0.15 -12.13 16.36
CA GLU A 53 0.31 -13.51 15.81
C GLU A 53 1.70 -13.72 15.18
N LEU A 54 2.30 -12.67 14.58
CA LEU A 54 3.66 -12.79 14.05
C LEU A 54 4.70 -13.04 15.14
N PHE A 55 4.54 -12.41 16.31
CA PHE A 55 5.53 -12.45 17.39
C PHE A 55 5.38 -13.70 18.27
N GLU A 56 4.37 -14.54 18.08
CA GLU A 56 4.27 -15.87 18.72
C GLU A 56 5.30 -16.84 18.13
N ASP A 57 5.56 -16.77 16.82
CA ASP A 57 6.57 -17.58 16.11
C ASP A 57 7.02 -16.82 14.85
N VAL A 58 8.00 -15.91 14.99
CA VAL A 58 8.49 -15.10 13.87
C VAL A 58 9.05 -15.96 12.72
N PRO A 59 9.94 -16.94 12.95
CA PRO A 59 10.47 -17.77 11.87
C PRO A 59 9.39 -18.59 11.14
N GLY A 60 8.44 -19.16 11.88
CA GLY A 60 7.30 -19.91 11.32
C GLY A 60 6.35 -18.98 10.55
N GLY A 61 6.08 -17.78 11.09
CA GLY A 61 5.31 -16.75 10.43
C GLY A 61 5.90 -16.34 9.09
N MET A 62 7.21 -16.07 9.04
CA MET A 62 7.92 -15.71 7.80
C MET A 62 7.82 -16.82 6.74
N LYS A 63 7.97 -18.08 7.13
CA LYS A 63 7.80 -19.22 6.21
C LYS A 63 6.37 -19.31 5.66
N LYS A 64 5.35 -19.10 6.52
CA LYS A 64 3.94 -19.05 6.08
C LYS A 64 3.72 -17.95 5.06
N LEU A 65 4.23 -16.74 5.30
CA LEU A 65 4.11 -15.61 4.36
C LEU A 65 4.73 -15.95 3.01
N LYS A 66 5.92 -16.54 3.00
CA LYS A 66 6.56 -16.98 1.75
C LYS A 66 5.73 -18.00 1.00
N GLN A 67 5.16 -18.97 1.70
CA GLN A 67 4.26 -19.99 1.11
C GLN A 67 2.98 -19.39 0.54
N MET A 68 2.47 -18.30 1.11
CA MET A 68 1.32 -17.54 0.60
C MET A 68 1.65 -16.72 -0.65
N GLY A 69 2.94 -16.57 -1.01
CA GLY A 69 3.39 -15.83 -2.20
C GLY A 69 3.92 -14.44 -1.94
N TYR A 70 4.01 -14.00 -0.70
CA TYR A 70 4.67 -12.73 -0.37
C TYR A 70 6.16 -12.79 -0.67
N THR A 71 6.72 -11.68 -1.11
CA THR A 71 8.14 -11.56 -1.49
C THR A 71 8.85 -10.46 -0.70
N ASN A 72 8.12 -9.42 -0.33
CA ASN A 72 8.65 -8.25 0.35
C ASN A 72 7.88 -7.97 1.63
N LEU A 73 8.56 -7.34 2.58
CA LEU A 73 7.98 -6.88 3.83
C LEU A 73 8.22 -5.38 4.00
N GLU A 74 7.21 -4.73 4.52
CA GLU A 74 7.32 -3.46 5.18
C GLU A 74 7.14 -3.66 6.68
N LEU A 75 8.08 -3.14 7.47
CA LEU A 75 8.08 -3.35 8.91
C LEU A 75 7.19 -2.36 9.64
N ALA A 76 6.62 -2.80 10.75
CA ALA A 76 6.01 -1.97 11.76
C ALA A 76 6.61 -2.28 13.14
N GLY A 77 6.46 -1.34 14.08
CA GLY A 77 6.85 -1.57 15.47
C GLY A 77 8.34 -1.38 15.74
N TYR A 78 9.04 -0.57 14.94
CA TYR A 78 10.41 -0.18 15.25
C TYR A 78 10.50 0.54 16.61
N ASN A 79 11.43 0.11 17.44
CA ASN A 79 11.76 0.73 18.71
C ASN A 79 13.25 0.54 19.01
N LYS A 80 14.07 1.58 18.74
CA LYS A 80 15.50 1.65 19.11
C LYS A 80 16.26 0.35 18.78
N GLY A 81 16.32 -0.01 17.49
CA GLY A 81 17.03 -1.19 17.00
C GLY A 81 16.30 -2.52 17.18
N LYS A 82 15.00 -2.48 17.53
CA LYS A 82 14.14 -3.66 17.61
C LYS A 82 12.92 -3.52 16.72
N ILE A 83 12.38 -4.65 16.31
CA ILE A 83 11.03 -4.78 15.70
C ILE A 83 10.16 -5.53 16.69
N GLY A 84 9.20 -4.84 17.31
CA GLY A 84 8.51 -5.37 18.48
C GLY A 84 9.50 -5.68 19.61
N THR A 85 9.67 -6.95 19.96
CA THR A 85 10.57 -7.42 21.00
C THR A 85 11.89 -8.01 20.45
N VAL A 86 11.97 -8.24 19.14
CA VAL A 86 13.10 -8.92 18.47
C VAL A 86 14.14 -7.90 18.02
N ASP A 87 15.44 -8.21 18.16
CA ASP A 87 16.51 -7.43 17.56
C ASP A 87 16.29 -7.32 16.04
N MET A 88 16.47 -6.13 15.48
CA MET A 88 16.11 -5.89 14.07
C MET A 88 17.00 -6.66 13.08
N MET A 89 18.24 -6.96 13.43
CA MET A 89 19.13 -7.75 12.57
C MET A 89 18.79 -9.23 12.64
N GLU A 90 18.38 -9.73 13.80
CA GLU A 90 17.83 -11.08 13.94
C GLU A 90 16.51 -11.21 13.15
N PHE A 91 15.63 -10.20 13.24
CA PHE A 91 14.38 -10.18 12.47
C PHE A 91 14.67 -10.21 10.96
N LYS A 92 15.64 -9.41 10.50
CA LYS A 92 16.12 -9.44 9.10
C LYS A 92 16.57 -10.84 8.70
N LYS A 93 17.42 -11.47 9.52
CA LYS A 93 17.91 -12.81 9.24
C LYS A 93 16.78 -13.82 9.12
N MET A 94 15.79 -13.80 10.00
CA MET A 94 14.61 -14.67 9.95
C MET A 94 13.81 -14.48 8.67
N ALA A 95 13.66 -13.24 8.19
CA ALA A 95 12.98 -12.94 6.94
C ALA A 95 13.78 -13.48 5.73
N GLU A 96 15.09 -13.24 5.70
CA GLU A 96 15.98 -13.69 4.62
C GLU A 96 16.08 -15.22 4.58
N ASP A 97 16.17 -15.90 5.71
CA ASP A 97 16.17 -17.37 5.82
C ASP A 97 14.85 -17.98 5.27
N ALA A 98 13.75 -17.25 5.34
CA ALA A 98 12.48 -17.62 4.73
C ALA A 98 12.36 -17.22 3.25
N GLY A 99 13.33 -16.49 2.69
CA GLY A 99 13.32 -16.00 1.31
C GLY A 99 12.44 -14.77 1.11
N LEU A 100 12.24 -13.96 2.16
CA LEU A 100 11.57 -12.66 2.14
C LEU A 100 12.61 -11.53 2.19
N LYS A 101 12.28 -10.38 1.61
CA LYS A 101 13.10 -9.16 1.67
C LYS A 101 12.40 -8.11 2.52
N ILE A 102 13.14 -7.44 3.39
CA ILE A 102 12.64 -6.24 4.06
C ILE A 102 12.96 -5.06 3.15
N THR A 103 11.92 -4.43 2.61
CA THR A 103 12.05 -3.38 1.60
C THR A 103 11.72 -2.00 2.16
N SER A 104 10.84 -1.93 3.15
CA SER A 104 10.35 -0.69 3.74
C SER A 104 10.14 -0.83 5.24
N SER A 105 10.00 0.29 5.93
CA SER A 105 9.68 0.32 7.35
C SER A 105 8.87 1.55 7.72
N HIS A 106 7.76 1.34 8.44
CA HIS A 106 6.99 2.38 9.10
C HIS A 106 7.62 2.75 10.44
N VAL A 107 7.95 4.02 10.61
CA VAL A 107 8.62 4.56 11.79
C VAL A 107 7.98 5.88 12.20
N ASN A 108 7.69 6.02 13.48
CA ASN A 108 7.15 7.25 14.04
C ASN A 108 8.07 7.85 15.09
N PRO A 109 8.29 9.17 15.08
CA PRO A 109 8.87 9.83 16.24
C PRO A 109 7.98 9.65 17.48
N PRO A 110 8.55 9.72 18.71
CA PRO A 110 7.82 9.44 19.94
C PRO A 110 6.83 10.54 20.33
N VAL A 111 6.68 11.57 19.50
CA VAL A 111 5.81 12.71 19.72
C VAL A 111 4.68 12.75 18.68
N ARG A 112 3.48 13.16 19.12
CA ARG A 112 2.29 13.23 18.26
C ARG A 112 1.88 14.64 17.87
N GLU A 113 2.40 15.64 18.56
CA GLU A 113 2.18 17.05 18.27
C GLU A 113 3.54 17.69 17.99
N PHE A 114 3.73 18.21 16.79
CA PHE A 114 4.97 18.84 16.40
C PHE A 114 4.98 20.30 16.82
N SER A 115 6.09 20.72 17.42
CA SER A 115 6.30 22.08 17.91
C SER A 115 7.79 22.43 17.89
N GLN A 116 8.10 23.72 17.95
CA GLN A 116 9.49 24.19 18.05
C GLN A 116 10.20 23.61 19.30
N ALA A 117 9.45 23.33 20.37
CA ALA A 117 10.01 22.79 21.59
C ALA A 117 10.55 21.36 21.43
N ASN A 118 9.94 20.53 20.58
CA ASN A 118 10.35 19.14 20.36
C ASN A 118 11.02 18.90 19.00
N PHE A 119 11.24 19.94 18.20
CA PHE A 119 11.82 19.80 16.86
C PHE A 119 13.22 19.14 16.88
N ASN A 120 14.06 19.50 17.84
CA ASN A 120 15.38 18.88 17.98
C ASN A 120 15.27 17.39 18.41
N GLU A 121 14.34 17.04 19.28
CA GLU A 121 14.08 15.64 19.66
C GLU A 121 13.69 14.79 18.45
N ILE A 122 12.81 15.34 17.58
CA ILE A 122 12.40 14.67 16.35
C ILE A 122 13.60 14.44 15.42
N LYS A 123 14.47 15.44 15.25
CA LYS A 123 15.68 15.30 14.43
C LYS A 123 16.64 14.23 14.98
N GLU A 124 16.90 14.22 16.27
CA GLU A 124 17.75 13.20 16.89
C GLU A 124 17.14 11.80 16.77
N PHE A 125 15.83 11.68 16.92
CA PHE A 125 15.13 10.43 16.68
C PHE A 125 15.38 9.91 15.24
N TRP A 126 15.22 10.77 14.22
CA TRP A 126 15.41 10.36 12.82
C TRP A 126 16.86 10.01 12.49
N LYS A 127 17.86 10.65 13.12
CA LYS A 127 19.27 10.27 12.97
C LYS A 127 19.51 8.82 13.42
N VAL A 128 18.97 8.45 14.58
CA VAL A 128 19.10 7.09 15.12
C VAL A 128 18.33 6.10 14.25
N ALA A 129 17.07 6.38 13.94
CA ALA A 129 16.24 5.51 13.13
C ALA A 129 16.83 5.29 11.73
N ALA A 130 17.31 6.35 11.07
CA ALA A 130 17.93 6.25 9.75
C ALA A 130 19.21 5.41 9.78
N ALA A 131 20.06 5.59 10.78
CA ALA A 131 21.29 4.80 10.95
C ALA A 131 21.00 3.31 11.15
N ASP A 132 19.99 2.97 11.93
CA ASP A 132 19.57 1.58 12.13
C ASP A 132 18.99 0.97 10.84
N HIS A 133 18.13 1.70 10.14
CA HIS A 133 17.52 1.23 8.90
C HIS A 133 18.50 1.17 7.71
N ALA A 134 19.57 1.96 7.74
CA ALA A 134 20.68 1.81 6.78
C ALA A 134 21.40 0.46 6.94
N LYS A 135 21.62 0.00 8.20
CA LYS A 135 22.17 -1.36 8.46
C LYS A 135 21.20 -2.45 8.02
N LEU A 136 19.90 -2.20 8.18
CA LEU A 136 18.84 -3.10 7.71
C LEU A 136 18.82 -3.21 6.17
N GLY A 137 19.19 -2.13 5.47
CA GLY A 137 19.25 -2.07 4.02
C GLY A 137 17.88 -1.88 3.37
N VAL A 138 16.97 -1.18 4.03
CA VAL A 138 15.64 -0.85 3.47
C VAL A 138 15.75 0.12 2.29
N LYS A 139 14.81 0.02 1.38
CA LYS A 139 14.67 0.93 0.24
C LYS A 139 13.91 2.19 0.62
N TYR A 140 13.03 2.11 1.61
CA TYR A 140 12.17 3.22 2.04
C TYR A 140 12.08 3.29 3.56
N LEU A 141 11.99 4.51 4.10
CA LEU A 141 11.69 4.77 5.51
C LEU A 141 10.53 5.76 5.58
N ILE A 142 9.41 5.35 6.18
CA ILE A 142 8.13 6.02 6.01
C ILE A 142 7.53 6.35 7.37
N GLN A 143 7.05 7.58 7.53
CA GLN A 143 6.26 7.98 8.69
C GLN A 143 4.76 7.76 8.42
N PRO A 144 4.08 6.83 9.14
CA PRO A 144 2.67 6.53 8.89
C PRO A 144 1.69 7.39 9.70
N MET A 145 2.11 8.04 10.78
CA MET A 145 1.19 8.76 11.67
C MET A 145 1.20 10.25 11.40
N MET A 146 0.01 10.80 11.14
CA MET A 146 -0.18 12.23 11.03
C MET A 146 0.01 12.89 12.40
N PRO A 147 0.88 13.91 12.52
CA PRO A 147 0.90 14.78 13.69
C PRO A 147 -0.43 15.55 13.81
N LYS A 148 -0.72 16.07 15.01
CA LYS A 148 -1.88 16.94 15.18
C LYS A 148 -1.80 18.12 14.21
N CYS A 149 -2.85 18.31 13.40
CA CYS A 149 -2.94 19.36 12.39
C CYS A 149 -4.38 19.92 12.37
N GLU A 150 -4.54 21.16 12.81
CA GLU A 150 -5.84 21.83 12.94
C GLU A 150 -5.88 23.18 12.19
N SER A 151 -4.74 23.63 11.68
CA SER A 151 -4.59 24.93 11.01
C SER A 151 -3.62 24.85 9.82
N HIS A 152 -3.56 25.91 9.01
CA HIS A 152 -2.56 26.04 7.96
C HIS A 152 -1.14 26.20 8.53
N GLU A 153 -1.02 26.86 9.69
CA GLU A 153 0.23 27.01 10.40
C GLU A 153 0.76 25.68 10.90
N ASP A 154 -0.10 24.80 11.42
CA ASP A 154 0.27 23.44 11.80
C ASP A 154 0.75 22.67 10.57
N ALA A 155 0.00 22.72 9.45
CA ALA A 155 0.36 22.03 8.22
C ALA A 155 1.71 22.51 7.67
N ALA A 156 1.97 23.82 7.68
CA ALA A 156 3.23 24.39 7.25
C ALA A 156 4.41 23.92 8.12
N PHE A 157 4.23 23.92 9.45
CA PHE A 157 5.26 23.44 10.36
C PHE A 157 5.51 21.94 10.23
N ILE A 158 4.47 21.13 10.04
CA ILE A 158 4.61 19.70 9.75
C ILE A 158 5.42 19.47 8.47
N CYS A 159 5.16 20.25 7.42
CA CYS A 159 5.95 20.18 6.18
C CYS A 159 7.42 20.53 6.41
N GLU A 160 7.72 21.53 7.23
CA GLU A 160 9.10 21.85 7.65
C GLU A 160 9.76 20.65 8.34
N VAL A 161 9.06 20.04 9.31
CA VAL A 161 9.58 18.86 10.02
C VAL A 161 9.79 17.68 9.07
N PHE A 162 8.88 17.44 8.13
CA PHE A 162 9.04 16.38 7.13
C PHE A 162 10.23 16.64 6.21
N ASN A 163 10.45 17.86 5.77
CA ASN A 163 11.60 18.24 4.96
C ASN A 163 12.92 18.02 5.72
N GLU A 164 13.00 18.40 7.00
CA GLU A 164 14.18 18.17 7.82
C GLU A 164 14.40 16.67 8.09
N SER A 165 13.34 15.92 8.38
CA SER A 165 13.40 14.47 8.51
C SER A 165 13.89 13.82 7.21
N GLY A 166 13.38 14.28 6.08
CA GLY A 166 13.80 13.84 4.75
C GLY A 166 15.28 14.08 4.46
N LYS A 167 15.83 15.24 4.87
CA LYS A 167 17.28 15.51 4.76
C LYS A 167 18.09 14.49 5.56
N ILE A 168 17.72 14.29 6.84
CA ILE A 168 18.43 13.40 7.75
C ILE A 168 18.41 11.96 7.22
N VAL A 169 17.25 11.48 6.79
CA VAL A 169 17.10 10.11 6.28
C VAL A 169 17.85 9.93 4.95
N LYS A 170 17.85 10.95 4.09
CA LYS A 170 18.59 10.98 2.81
C LYS A 170 20.11 10.92 3.03
N GLU A 171 20.65 11.55 4.07
CA GLU A 171 22.06 11.45 4.45
C GLU A 171 22.49 10.02 4.78
N ALA A 172 21.57 9.19 5.28
CA ALA A 172 21.78 7.75 5.48
C ALA A 172 21.57 6.91 4.20
N GLY A 173 21.31 7.56 3.06
CA GLY A 173 21.11 6.90 1.76
C GLY A 173 19.72 6.34 1.54
N ILE A 174 18.73 6.70 2.35
CA ILE A 174 17.37 6.18 2.29
C ILE A 174 16.39 7.32 1.92
N PRO A 175 15.46 7.15 0.98
CA PRO A 175 14.36 8.07 0.76
C PRO A 175 13.40 8.07 1.95
N PHE A 176 12.95 9.27 2.35
CA PHE A 176 11.94 9.45 3.39
C PHE A 176 10.56 9.62 2.76
N GLY A 177 9.57 8.90 3.28
CA GLY A 177 8.19 8.97 2.83
C GLY A 177 7.19 9.28 3.94
N TYR A 178 6.00 9.68 3.52
CA TYR A 178 4.84 9.86 4.38
C TYR A 178 3.68 8.99 3.88
N HIS A 179 3.02 8.27 4.80
CA HIS A 179 1.84 7.44 4.54
C HIS A 179 0.59 8.11 5.09
N ASN A 180 -0.48 8.13 4.29
CA ASN A 180 -1.75 8.74 4.69
C ASN A 180 -2.76 7.75 5.26
N HIS A 181 -3.60 8.27 6.16
CA HIS A 181 -4.90 7.70 6.53
C HIS A 181 -6.03 8.59 5.97
N ASN A 182 -7.24 8.43 6.47
CA ASN A 182 -8.36 9.27 6.05
C ASN A 182 -8.36 10.67 6.71
N MET A 183 -7.59 10.86 7.77
CA MET A 183 -7.59 12.10 8.53
C MET A 183 -6.93 13.26 7.77
N GLU A 184 -5.98 12.97 6.91
CA GLU A 184 -5.28 13.93 6.04
C GLU A 184 -6.20 14.57 5.00
N PHE A 185 -7.35 13.94 4.73
CA PHE A 185 -8.37 14.50 3.83
C PHE A 185 -9.36 15.43 4.53
N LYS A 186 -9.19 15.67 5.85
CA LYS A 186 -9.84 16.78 6.52
C LYS A 186 -9.35 18.11 5.94
N ARG A 187 -10.17 19.14 6.14
CA ARG A 187 -9.87 20.49 5.63
C ARG A 187 -9.55 21.44 6.77
N VAL A 188 -8.55 22.26 6.54
CA VAL A 188 -8.26 23.44 7.37
C VAL A 188 -8.79 24.68 6.65
N VAL A 189 -9.44 25.56 7.39
CA VAL A 189 -10.09 26.76 6.89
C VAL A 189 -9.35 27.97 7.45
N LYS A 190 -9.02 28.94 6.60
CA LYS A 190 -8.42 30.18 7.07
C LYS A 190 -9.40 30.95 7.95
N PRO A 191 -8.91 31.65 9.00
CA PRO A 191 -9.79 32.39 9.92
C PRO A 191 -10.73 33.38 9.22
N GLU A 192 -10.24 34.07 8.17
CA GLU A 192 -11.02 35.02 7.37
C GLU A 192 -12.16 34.36 6.58
N ASP A 193 -12.03 33.08 6.23
CA ASP A 193 -13.02 32.33 5.47
C ASP A 193 -14.01 31.55 6.35
N ALA A 194 -13.69 31.39 7.63
CA ALA A 194 -14.49 30.58 8.56
C ALA A 194 -15.92 31.14 8.77
N ALA A 195 -16.06 32.48 8.80
CA ALA A 195 -17.33 33.16 9.00
C ALA A 195 -18.19 33.29 7.73
N GLN A 196 -17.66 32.96 6.55
CA GLN A 196 -18.40 33.10 5.30
C GLN A 196 -19.47 32.01 5.17
N ALA A 197 -20.73 32.41 4.96
CA ALA A 197 -21.79 31.47 4.59
C ALA A 197 -21.46 30.86 3.23
N GLY A 198 -21.25 29.54 3.18
CA GLY A 198 -20.96 28.79 1.96
C GLY A 198 -22.10 27.87 1.59
N ASN A 199 -22.03 27.31 0.37
CA ASN A 199 -22.87 26.20 -0.02
C ASN A 199 -22.51 24.98 0.84
N PRO A 200 -23.45 24.37 1.60
CA PRO A 200 -23.15 23.23 2.48
C PRO A 200 -22.67 21.97 1.70
N TRP A 201 -22.89 21.95 0.41
CA TRP A 201 -22.44 20.86 -0.48
C TRP A 201 -21.04 21.06 -1.06
N ILE A 202 -20.43 22.23 -0.87
CA ILE A 202 -19.08 22.53 -1.32
C ILE A 202 -18.17 22.62 -0.08
N PRO A 203 -17.29 21.64 0.13
CA PRO A 203 -16.37 21.65 1.27
C PRO A 203 -15.47 22.89 1.23
N LYS A 204 -15.38 23.63 2.34
CA LYS A 204 -14.50 24.79 2.47
C LYS A 204 -13.10 24.40 2.93
N GLY A 205 -12.14 25.25 2.62
CA GLY A 205 -10.75 25.10 3.05
C GLY A 205 -9.93 24.13 2.21
N ASP A 206 -8.67 24.01 2.58
CA ASP A 206 -7.68 23.16 1.90
C ASP A 206 -7.57 21.81 2.59
N GLN A 207 -7.47 20.72 1.81
CA GLN A 207 -7.21 19.41 2.39
C GLN A 207 -5.76 19.35 2.90
N ILE A 208 -5.57 18.79 4.08
CA ILE A 208 -4.24 18.67 4.71
C ILE A 208 -3.31 17.85 3.82
N TYR A 209 -3.79 16.77 3.18
CA TYR A 209 -2.98 15.96 2.28
C TYR A 209 -2.48 16.75 1.06
N ASP A 210 -3.34 17.60 0.49
CA ASP A 210 -2.96 18.46 -0.63
C ASP A 210 -1.90 19.49 -0.21
N LEU A 211 -2.00 20.02 1.01
CA LEU A 211 -0.98 20.91 1.58
C LEU A 211 0.35 20.17 1.75
N PHE A 212 0.35 18.95 2.28
CA PHE A 212 1.58 18.16 2.41
C PHE A 212 2.21 17.84 1.06
N LEU A 213 1.41 17.45 0.06
CA LEU A 213 1.88 17.21 -1.30
C LEU A 213 2.49 18.45 -1.96
N LYS A 214 1.91 19.62 -1.68
CA LYS A 214 2.32 20.90 -2.28
C LYS A 214 3.54 21.51 -1.60
N ASP A 215 3.55 21.51 -0.25
CA ASP A 215 4.46 22.34 0.54
C ASP A 215 5.69 21.59 1.05
N THR A 216 5.76 20.24 0.87
CA THR A 216 6.99 19.48 1.10
C THR A 216 7.89 19.44 -0.13
N ASP A 217 9.21 19.44 0.09
CA ASP A 217 10.21 19.34 -0.97
C ASP A 217 10.18 17.96 -1.65
N PRO A 218 9.89 17.87 -2.97
CA PRO A 218 9.80 16.60 -3.69
C PRO A 218 11.14 15.84 -3.77
N SER A 219 12.26 16.50 -3.53
CA SER A 219 13.58 15.86 -3.48
C SER A 219 13.87 15.20 -2.12
N LEU A 220 13.07 15.48 -1.10
CA LEU A 220 13.25 15.04 0.28
C LEU A 220 12.13 14.13 0.76
N VAL A 221 10.88 14.37 0.31
CA VAL A 221 9.70 13.69 0.80
C VAL A 221 8.92 13.09 -0.36
N PHE A 222 8.71 11.80 -0.36
CA PHE A 222 7.74 11.13 -1.23
C PHE A 222 6.50 10.70 -0.44
N PHE A 223 5.47 10.20 -1.14
CA PHE A 223 4.25 9.72 -0.51
C PHE A 223 4.03 8.24 -0.80
N GLU A 224 3.70 7.50 0.25
CA GLU A 224 3.08 6.20 0.16
C GLU A 224 1.58 6.39 0.33
N MET A 225 0.83 6.16 -0.74
CA MET A 225 -0.61 6.37 -0.70
C MET A 225 -1.33 5.08 -0.29
N ASP A 226 -2.07 5.15 0.82
CA ASP A 226 -3.05 4.12 1.16
C ASP A 226 -4.34 4.36 0.36
N VAL A 227 -4.63 3.42 -0.54
CA VAL A 227 -5.75 3.55 -1.47
C VAL A 227 -7.10 3.44 -0.78
N TYR A 228 -7.23 2.64 0.28
CA TYR A 228 -8.47 2.50 1.04
C TYR A 228 -8.75 3.74 1.89
N TRP A 229 -7.74 4.23 2.60
CA TRP A 229 -7.90 5.45 3.41
C TRP A 229 -8.16 6.69 2.55
N THR A 230 -7.62 6.74 1.32
CA THR A 230 -7.97 7.78 0.34
C THR A 230 -9.46 7.74 0.00
N VAL A 231 -10.03 6.54 -0.26
CA VAL A 231 -11.47 6.39 -0.51
C VAL A 231 -12.30 6.72 0.74
N MET A 232 -11.84 6.31 1.93
CA MET A 232 -12.51 6.67 3.20
C MET A 232 -12.43 8.17 3.49
N GLY A 233 -11.42 8.85 2.98
CA GLY A 233 -11.32 10.31 2.94
C GLY A 233 -12.17 10.98 1.85
N GLN A 234 -13.05 10.21 1.18
CA GLN A 234 -13.95 10.66 0.09
C GLN A 234 -13.20 11.20 -1.14
N ASN A 235 -12.04 10.60 -1.46
CA ASN A 235 -11.25 10.95 -2.63
C ASN A 235 -11.00 9.72 -3.52
N ASP A 236 -10.66 9.97 -4.79
CA ASP A 236 -10.35 8.92 -5.76
C ASP A 236 -8.82 8.70 -5.83
N PRO A 237 -8.31 7.52 -5.43
CA PRO A 237 -6.89 7.22 -5.52
C PRO A 237 -6.35 7.27 -6.95
N VAL A 238 -7.16 6.95 -7.97
CA VAL A 238 -6.74 7.03 -9.38
C VAL A 238 -6.49 8.48 -9.80
N GLU A 239 -7.35 9.40 -9.37
CA GLU A 239 -7.16 10.83 -9.65
C GLU A 239 -5.93 11.40 -8.93
N TYR A 240 -5.67 10.98 -7.67
CA TYR A 240 -4.44 11.37 -6.97
C TYR A 240 -3.18 10.85 -7.69
N LEU A 241 -3.19 9.61 -8.14
CA LEU A 241 -2.07 9.05 -8.93
C LEU A 241 -1.84 9.82 -10.23
N LYS A 242 -2.90 10.22 -10.94
CA LYS A 242 -2.78 11.04 -12.16
C LYS A 242 -2.23 12.44 -11.87
N LYS A 243 -2.68 13.05 -10.78
CA LYS A 243 -2.35 14.42 -10.41
C LYS A 243 -0.93 14.58 -9.87
N HIS A 244 -0.42 13.52 -9.19
CA HIS A 244 0.84 13.54 -8.47
C HIS A 244 1.78 12.38 -8.84
N PRO A 245 2.06 12.15 -10.16
CA PRO A 245 2.83 10.98 -10.61
C PRO A 245 4.26 10.95 -10.05
N ASP A 246 4.84 12.13 -9.77
CA ASP A 246 6.20 12.27 -9.27
C ASP A 246 6.29 12.29 -7.74
N ARG A 247 5.16 12.40 -7.03
CA ARG A 247 5.14 12.49 -5.58
C ARG A 247 4.79 11.15 -4.91
N ILE A 248 3.87 10.37 -5.49
CA ILE A 248 3.44 9.07 -4.98
C ILE A 248 4.35 7.99 -5.58
N LYS A 249 5.09 7.27 -4.72
CA LYS A 249 6.10 6.28 -5.14
C LYS A 249 5.80 4.86 -4.69
N VAL A 250 5.00 4.69 -3.66
CA VAL A 250 4.64 3.42 -3.03
C VAL A 250 3.14 3.42 -2.73
N LEU A 251 2.52 2.25 -2.73
CA LEU A 251 1.10 2.12 -2.37
C LEU A 251 0.90 1.15 -1.22
N HIS A 252 -0.02 1.48 -0.32
CA HIS A 252 -0.71 0.48 0.49
C HIS A 252 -1.95 0.01 -0.25
N ILE A 253 -1.97 -1.29 -0.53
CA ILE A 253 -3.11 -1.98 -1.14
C ILE A 253 -3.95 -2.56 -0.01
N LYS A 254 -5.04 -1.89 0.26
CA LYS A 254 -5.90 -2.11 1.41
C LYS A 254 -7.37 -2.09 1.01
N ASP A 255 -8.17 -2.83 1.73
CA ASP A 255 -9.63 -2.82 1.67
C ASP A 255 -10.17 -2.79 3.12
N ARG A 256 -11.47 -2.76 3.30
CA ARG A 256 -12.10 -2.82 4.62
C ARG A 256 -11.69 -4.05 5.45
N ALA A 257 -11.44 -5.16 4.77
CA ALA A 257 -10.96 -6.41 5.31
C ALA A 257 -10.08 -7.10 4.24
N VAL A 258 -10.32 -8.37 3.94
CA VAL A 258 -9.63 -9.06 2.84
C VAL A 258 -9.90 -8.35 1.50
N LEU A 259 -8.88 -8.19 0.70
CA LEU A 259 -8.93 -7.47 -0.58
C LEU A 259 -10.05 -7.98 -1.50
N GLY A 260 -10.74 -7.05 -2.15
CA GLY A 260 -11.83 -7.30 -3.09
C GLY A 260 -13.17 -7.67 -2.45
N GLN A 261 -13.24 -7.81 -1.12
CA GLN A 261 -14.46 -8.25 -0.45
C GLN A 261 -15.46 -7.13 -0.12
N SER A 262 -15.01 -5.87 -0.07
CA SER A 262 -15.91 -4.73 0.18
C SER A 262 -16.73 -4.34 -1.04
N GLY A 263 -16.23 -4.58 -2.24
CA GLY A 263 -16.78 -4.06 -3.48
C GLY A 263 -16.59 -2.55 -3.69
N MET A 264 -15.87 -1.87 -2.78
CA MET A 264 -15.65 -0.42 -2.83
C MET A 264 -14.43 -0.03 -3.66
N MET A 265 -13.43 -0.92 -3.76
CA MET A 265 -12.12 -0.62 -4.31
C MET A 265 -12.01 -1.04 -5.78
N ASN A 266 -11.66 -0.11 -6.65
CA ASN A 266 -11.36 -0.43 -8.05
C ASN A 266 -9.86 -0.71 -8.24
N PHE A 267 -9.41 -1.85 -7.71
CA PHE A 267 -7.99 -2.23 -7.74
C PHE A 267 -7.42 -2.30 -9.16
N GLU A 268 -8.22 -2.74 -10.15
CA GLU A 268 -7.76 -2.80 -11.55
C GLU A 268 -7.31 -1.41 -12.05
N MET A 269 -8.13 -0.39 -11.85
CA MET A 269 -7.80 0.97 -12.28
C MET A 269 -6.65 1.58 -11.46
N ILE A 270 -6.59 1.27 -10.15
CA ILE A 270 -5.50 1.71 -9.28
C ILE A 270 -4.17 1.13 -9.78
N PHE A 271 -4.06 -0.19 -9.97
CA PHE A 271 -2.85 -0.83 -10.46
C PHE A 271 -2.46 -0.36 -11.87
N LYS A 272 -3.45 -0.20 -12.77
CA LYS A 272 -3.21 0.31 -14.11
C LYS A 272 -2.56 1.71 -14.07
N GLN A 273 -3.09 2.62 -13.25
CA GLN A 273 -2.52 3.96 -13.12
C GLN A 273 -1.18 3.94 -12.39
N ALA A 274 -1.04 3.12 -11.35
CA ALA A 274 0.24 2.97 -10.65
C ALA A 274 1.36 2.52 -11.59
N TYR A 275 1.12 1.52 -12.41
CA TYR A 275 2.11 1.06 -13.40
C TYR A 275 2.38 2.08 -14.50
N ALA A 276 1.38 2.87 -14.91
CA ALA A 276 1.58 3.97 -15.84
C ALA A 276 2.52 5.06 -15.27
N ASN A 277 2.49 5.27 -13.95
CA ASN A 277 3.38 6.17 -13.22
C ASN A 277 4.75 5.52 -12.90
N GLY A 278 4.97 4.24 -13.25
CA GLY A 278 6.21 3.52 -12.93
C GLY A 278 6.29 2.97 -11.50
N ILE A 279 5.21 3.01 -10.72
CA ILE A 279 5.14 2.45 -9.37
C ILE A 279 5.13 0.93 -9.46
N GLN A 280 6.06 0.27 -8.78
CA GLN A 280 6.18 -1.19 -8.73
C GLN A 280 6.15 -1.75 -7.31
N ASP A 281 6.42 -0.91 -6.32
CA ASP A 281 6.43 -1.30 -4.91
C ASP A 281 5.07 -0.97 -4.27
N TYR A 282 4.48 -1.99 -3.69
CA TYR A 282 3.25 -1.87 -2.92
C TYR A 282 3.21 -2.91 -1.81
N PHE A 283 2.51 -2.59 -0.74
CA PHE A 283 2.35 -3.48 0.41
C PHE A 283 0.86 -3.67 0.70
N VAL A 284 0.47 -4.92 0.91
CA VAL A 284 -0.85 -5.25 1.45
C VAL A 284 -0.88 -4.82 2.90
N GLU A 285 -1.93 -4.13 3.30
CA GLU A 285 -2.22 -3.91 4.71
C GLU A 285 -3.63 -4.39 5.06
N LEU A 286 -3.73 -5.18 6.13
CA LEU A 286 -4.97 -5.73 6.65
C LEU A 286 -5.18 -5.26 8.10
N GLU A 287 -6.21 -4.46 8.34
CA GLU A 287 -6.59 -4.03 9.70
C GLU A 287 -7.92 -4.62 10.13
N GLY A 288 -8.86 -4.77 9.21
CA GLY A 288 -10.17 -5.35 9.48
C GLY A 288 -10.18 -6.86 9.32
N LEU A 289 -10.72 -7.58 10.31
CA LEU A 289 -10.94 -9.02 10.24
C LEU A 289 -12.43 -9.35 10.42
N ARG A 290 -12.88 -10.41 9.76
CA ARG A 290 -14.18 -11.02 10.07
C ARG A 290 -14.08 -11.77 11.38
N THR A 291 -15.16 -11.81 12.14
CA THR A 291 -15.23 -12.57 13.39
C THR A 291 -14.80 -14.02 13.16
N GLY A 292 -13.83 -14.50 13.96
CA GLY A 292 -13.30 -15.86 13.88
C GLY A 292 -12.21 -16.10 12.84
N MET A 293 -11.78 -15.06 12.11
CA MET A 293 -10.66 -15.16 11.17
C MET A 293 -9.35 -14.79 11.87
N SER A 294 -8.29 -15.58 11.69
CA SER A 294 -6.94 -15.22 12.12
C SER A 294 -6.32 -14.17 11.20
N GLN A 295 -5.31 -13.46 11.68
CA GLN A 295 -4.58 -12.49 10.85
C GLN A 295 -3.87 -13.19 9.68
N PHE A 296 -3.29 -14.37 9.91
CA PHE A 296 -2.68 -15.17 8.83
C PHE A 296 -3.70 -15.61 7.78
N ASP A 297 -4.92 -16.01 8.15
CA ASP A 297 -5.97 -16.34 7.17
C ASP A 297 -6.39 -15.12 6.37
N GLY A 298 -6.47 -13.96 7.02
CA GLY A 298 -6.79 -12.70 6.36
C GLY A 298 -5.75 -12.30 5.32
N VAL A 299 -4.46 -12.27 5.68
CA VAL A 299 -3.39 -11.93 4.73
C VAL A 299 -3.21 -12.98 3.65
N LYS A 300 -3.50 -14.26 3.93
CA LYS A 300 -3.55 -15.31 2.91
C LYS A 300 -4.62 -15.00 1.87
N GLY A 301 -5.83 -14.64 2.29
CA GLY A 301 -6.90 -14.24 1.36
C GLY A 301 -6.53 -13.02 0.52
N CYS A 302 -5.80 -12.05 1.09
CA CYS A 302 -5.27 -10.90 0.33
C CYS A 302 -4.24 -11.34 -0.73
N ALA A 303 -3.32 -12.24 -0.38
CA ALA A 303 -2.34 -12.78 -1.32
C ALA A 303 -3.03 -13.54 -2.47
N GLU A 304 -3.98 -14.41 -2.15
CA GLU A 304 -4.77 -15.17 -3.14
C GLU A 304 -5.50 -14.24 -4.12
N TYR A 305 -6.10 -13.16 -3.62
CA TYR A 305 -6.73 -12.14 -4.46
C TYR A 305 -5.74 -11.55 -5.48
N LEU A 306 -4.58 -11.07 -5.02
CA LEU A 306 -3.59 -10.42 -5.89
C LEU A 306 -2.92 -11.42 -6.85
N LEU A 307 -2.62 -12.64 -6.39
CA LEU A 307 -2.02 -13.68 -7.24
C LEU A 307 -2.94 -14.08 -8.40
N ASN A 308 -4.26 -14.10 -8.17
CA ASN A 308 -5.25 -14.44 -9.18
C ASN A 308 -5.69 -13.23 -10.03
N ALA A 309 -5.39 -12.00 -9.62
CA ALA A 309 -5.78 -10.80 -10.34
C ALA A 309 -4.96 -10.62 -11.63
N PRO A 310 -5.58 -10.58 -12.83
CA PRO A 310 -4.84 -10.47 -14.10
C PRO A 310 -4.16 -9.12 -14.30
N PHE A 311 -4.60 -8.10 -13.59
CA PHE A 311 -4.07 -6.73 -13.65
C PHE A 311 -2.85 -6.51 -12.74
N VAL A 312 -2.49 -7.44 -11.87
CA VAL A 312 -1.29 -7.40 -11.03
C VAL A 312 -0.14 -8.09 -11.76
N LYS A 313 1.01 -7.41 -11.84
CA LYS A 313 2.22 -7.87 -12.53
C LYS A 313 3.26 -8.45 -11.57
#